data_82a8c1a1ab12957526d4cfef53934646
#
_entry.id   82a8c1a1ab12957526d4cfef53934646
#
_cell.length_a   1.000
_cell.length_b   1.000
_cell.length_c   1.000
_cell.angle_alpha   90.00
_cell.angle_beta   90.00
_cell.angle_gamma   90.00
#
_symmetry.space_group_name_H-M   'P 1'
#
loop_
_entity.id
_entity.type
_entity.pdbx_description
1 polymer ?
#
loop_
_entity_poly.entity_id
_entity_poly.type
_entity_poly.pdbx_seq_one_letter_code
_entity_poly.pdbx_strand_id
1 'polypeptide(L)'
;MDWTPIWHQAAAPAFALGFLAGKKKTVVYSVISQVSGEKLRIRFSNHYGKKPYTIGGLTVWAQGEMHTVTRDGSCVFTVPAGESCYSDALTLPVTMGEELEIRLYYASKVMDSNMIEENAVSYQGNHTTDSELPPPRREKYMEQYGLYEAIPGMDQIEVFTGQPSKIIVAFGDSITALNRWVKPLQRRLFDAYGGDYTLMNAGISGNCLLYDVPGLMGASYGEKGVSRFERDVLRFSGLCGVILALGVNDVAYYSQKTGAVISLEQYGSAVTDIVDRLHKAGVRVIAQTLPPRSGFVKKGYTPEMEALRVSINEWIRDSALFDYMVDADALLRDPKNPSFTDERYHQGDHLHPNQAGGMLMAQAYDLQKLTGEA
;
A
#
# COMPACT_ATOMS: atom_id res chain seq x y z
N MET A 1 -3.88 -21.38 12.04
CA MET A 1 -5.12 -20.58 12.30
C MET A 1 -5.35 -19.75 11.07
N ASP A 2 -6.48 -19.98 10.45
CA ASP A 2 -6.71 -19.60 9.05
C ASP A 2 -7.43 -18.24 8.95
N TRP A 3 -6.67 -17.21 9.33
CA TRP A 3 -7.03 -15.81 9.14
C TRP A 3 -6.48 -15.31 7.81
N THR A 4 -7.36 -14.83 6.95
CA THR A 4 -7.03 -14.30 5.64
C THR A 4 -7.12 -12.79 5.64
N PRO A 5 -6.03 -12.06 5.32
CA PRO A 5 -6.10 -10.62 5.15
C PRO A 5 -6.93 -10.27 3.92
N ILE A 6 -7.90 -9.37 4.10
CA ILE A 6 -8.73 -8.81 3.03
C ILE A 6 -8.31 -7.39 2.68
N TRP A 7 -7.55 -6.75 3.53
CA TRP A 7 -6.99 -5.42 3.34
C TRP A 7 -5.70 -5.27 4.14
N HIS A 8 -4.73 -4.59 3.56
CA HIS A 8 -3.47 -4.21 4.19
C HIS A 8 -2.94 -2.90 3.64
N GLN A 9 -2.32 -2.12 4.51
CA GLN A 9 -1.56 -0.91 4.20
C GLN A 9 -0.25 -0.92 4.97
N ALA A 10 0.88 -0.80 4.26
CA ALA A 10 2.16 -0.57 4.91
C ALA A 10 2.20 0.82 5.54
N ALA A 11 2.67 0.92 6.77
CA ALA A 11 2.75 2.17 7.50
C ALA A 11 4.09 2.89 7.32
N ALA A 12 4.06 4.22 7.36
CA ALA A 12 5.19 5.12 7.40
C ALA A 12 5.01 6.15 8.54
N PRO A 13 6.09 6.77 9.04
CA PRO A 13 5.95 7.80 10.06
C PRO A 13 5.28 9.06 9.55
N ALA A 14 4.21 9.53 10.20
CA ALA A 14 3.48 10.73 9.84
C ALA A 14 4.11 12.04 10.40
N PHE A 15 5.41 12.08 10.64
CA PHE A 15 6.07 13.21 11.34
C PHE A 15 5.89 14.57 10.67
N ALA A 16 6.14 14.65 9.36
CA ALA A 16 6.01 15.88 8.59
C ALA A 16 4.61 16.09 8.01
N LEU A 17 3.82 15.03 7.97
CA LEU A 17 2.49 15.00 7.36
C LEU A 17 1.43 14.90 8.45
N GLY A 18 1.38 15.89 9.32
CA GLY A 18 0.50 15.90 10.51
C GLY A 18 -1.00 15.71 10.20
N PHE A 19 -1.43 16.01 8.98
CA PHE A 19 -2.78 15.76 8.51
C PHE A 19 -3.09 14.25 8.33
N LEU A 20 -2.07 13.41 8.13
CA LEU A 20 -2.21 11.96 8.09
C LEU A 20 -2.42 11.34 9.46
N ALA A 21 -2.14 12.08 10.55
CA ALA A 21 -2.29 11.59 11.91
C ALA A 21 -3.71 11.80 12.42
N GLY A 22 -4.42 10.74 12.73
CA GLY A 22 -5.73 10.81 13.39
C GLY A 22 -5.63 11.54 14.73
N LYS A 23 -6.57 12.42 15.05
CA LYS A 23 -6.73 13.04 16.37
C LYS A 23 -8.12 13.64 16.50
N LYS A 24 -8.92 13.13 17.44
CA LYS A 24 -10.29 13.60 17.71
C LYS A 24 -11.18 13.62 16.45
N LYS A 25 -10.93 12.66 15.56
CA LYS A 25 -11.71 12.47 14.33
C LYS A 25 -12.09 11.00 14.15
N THR A 26 -13.22 10.78 13.51
CA THR A 26 -13.61 9.46 13.02
C THR A 26 -13.17 9.35 11.56
N VAL A 27 -12.49 8.27 11.22
CA VAL A 27 -12.26 7.86 9.82
C VAL A 27 -13.25 6.76 9.50
N VAL A 28 -13.95 6.92 8.40
CA VAL A 28 -14.86 5.92 7.82
C VAL A 28 -14.20 5.37 6.57
N TYR A 29 -14.12 4.06 6.49
CA TYR A 29 -13.48 3.36 5.39
C TYR A 29 -14.27 2.14 4.96
N SER A 30 -14.52 2.00 3.66
CA SER A 30 -15.19 0.82 3.09
C SER A 30 -14.18 -0.13 2.46
N VAL A 31 -14.33 -1.42 2.76
CA VAL A 31 -13.56 -2.51 2.15
C VAL A 31 -14.51 -3.59 1.64
N ILE A 32 -14.23 -4.12 0.45
CA ILE A 32 -14.94 -5.27 -0.09
C ILE A 32 -14.17 -6.53 0.31
N SER A 33 -14.84 -7.45 1.00
CA SER A 33 -14.22 -8.72 1.37
C SER A 33 -13.95 -9.58 0.13
N GLN A 34 -12.73 -10.07 0.01
CA GLN A 34 -12.31 -10.98 -1.05
C GLN A 34 -12.61 -12.44 -0.72
N VAL A 35 -13.01 -12.73 0.51
CA VAL A 35 -13.25 -14.09 1.02
C VAL A 35 -14.50 -14.12 1.88
N SER A 36 -15.08 -15.31 2.04
CA SER A 36 -16.13 -15.57 3.05
C SER A 36 -15.53 -16.13 4.32
N GLY A 37 -16.14 -15.85 5.47
CA GLY A 37 -15.72 -16.39 6.75
C GLY A 37 -16.67 -16.04 7.89
N GLU A 38 -16.33 -16.48 9.10
CA GLU A 38 -17.24 -16.43 10.25
C GLU A 38 -16.91 -15.33 11.25
N LYS A 39 -15.68 -14.81 11.20
CA LYS A 39 -15.19 -13.80 12.15
C LYS A 39 -14.29 -12.80 11.45
N LEU A 40 -14.24 -11.60 12.00
CA LEU A 40 -13.38 -10.51 11.54
C LEU A 40 -12.52 -10.02 12.69
N ARG A 41 -11.29 -9.60 12.41
CA ARG A 41 -10.43 -8.85 13.34
C ARG A 41 -9.64 -7.79 12.60
N ILE A 42 -9.24 -6.75 13.33
CA ILE A 42 -8.52 -5.60 12.78
C ILE A 42 -7.18 -5.48 13.52
N ARG A 43 -6.11 -5.28 12.75
CA ARG A 43 -4.78 -5.05 13.29
C ARG A 43 -4.45 -3.56 13.30
N PHE A 44 -3.82 -3.16 14.39
CA PHE A 44 -3.33 -1.80 14.62
C PHE A 44 -1.83 -1.81 14.83
N SER A 45 -1.14 -0.81 14.24
CA SER A 45 0.30 -0.58 14.39
C SER A 45 0.59 0.76 15.06
N ASN A 46 1.61 0.76 15.89
CA ASN A 46 2.24 1.95 16.46
C ASN A 46 3.77 1.83 16.35
N HIS A 47 4.24 1.19 15.29
CA HIS A 47 5.65 0.85 15.06
C HIS A 47 6.56 2.09 15.16
N TYR A 48 6.14 3.21 14.58
CA TYR A 48 6.89 4.46 14.61
C TYR A 48 6.53 5.38 15.79
N GLY A 49 5.51 5.03 16.55
CA GLY A 49 5.04 5.83 17.67
C GLY A 49 5.97 5.71 18.89
N LYS A 50 6.37 6.86 19.43
CA LYS A 50 7.13 6.95 20.70
C LYS A 50 6.25 7.05 21.94
N LYS A 51 4.95 7.10 21.75
CA LYS A 51 3.92 7.15 22.81
C LYS A 51 2.76 6.26 22.39
N PRO A 52 2.06 5.66 23.36
CA PRO A 52 0.84 4.94 23.05
C PRO A 52 -0.21 5.89 22.46
N TYR A 53 -1.08 5.35 21.60
CA TYR A 53 -2.25 6.07 21.13
C TYR A 53 -3.54 5.34 21.51
N THR A 54 -4.64 6.07 21.57
CA THR A 54 -5.93 5.55 22.02
C THR A 54 -6.95 5.56 20.89
N ILE A 55 -7.53 4.40 20.65
CA ILE A 55 -8.77 4.23 19.88
C ILE A 55 -9.93 4.46 20.84
N GLY A 56 -10.77 5.44 20.56
CA GLY A 56 -11.91 5.81 21.40
C GLY A 56 -13.23 5.21 20.95
N GLY A 57 -13.22 4.43 19.86
CA GLY A 57 -14.37 3.71 19.32
C GLY A 57 -14.01 3.03 18.01
N LEU A 58 -14.55 1.83 17.81
CA LEU A 58 -14.38 1.04 16.60
C LEU A 58 -15.65 0.26 16.33
N THR A 59 -16.23 0.45 15.14
CA THR A 59 -17.40 -0.31 14.69
C THR A 59 -17.21 -0.82 13.27
N VAL A 60 -17.83 -1.94 12.98
CA VAL A 60 -17.99 -2.49 11.63
C VAL A 60 -19.49 -2.46 11.30
N TRP A 61 -19.82 -1.87 10.18
CA TRP A 61 -21.15 -1.87 9.63
C TRP A 61 -21.21 -2.84 8.46
N ALA A 62 -22.08 -3.81 8.57
CA ALA A 62 -22.28 -4.86 7.58
C ALA A 62 -23.77 -5.15 7.46
N GLN A 63 -24.30 -5.30 6.24
CA GLN A 63 -25.72 -5.60 5.97
C GLN A 63 -26.70 -4.62 6.63
N GLY A 64 -26.28 -3.36 6.84
CA GLY A 64 -27.08 -2.33 7.50
C GLY A 64 -27.08 -2.40 9.04
N GLU A 65 -26.35 -3.34 9.64
CA GLU A 65 -26.21 -3.49 11.09
C GLU A 65 -24.84 -3.00 11.58
N MET A 66 -24.84 -2.42 12.78
CA MET A 66 -23.65 -1.95 13.46
C MET A 66 -23.14 -2.99 14.46
N HIS A 67 -21.86 -3.33 14.33
CA HIS A 67 -21.18 -4.24 15.25
C HIS A 67 -20.03 -3.52 15.96
N THR A 68 -20.06 -3.47 17.29
CA THR A 68 -18.97 -2.90 18.08
C THR A 68 -17.78 -3.86 18.12
N VAL A 69 -16.59 -3.35 17.82
CA VAL A 69 -15.33 -4.09 17.92
C VAL A 69 -14.60 -3.65 19.19
N THR A 70 -14.11 -4.62 19.96
CA THR A 70 -13.42 -4.40 21.23
C THR A 70 -11.96 -4.88 21.15
N ARG A 71 -11.21 -4.55 22.19
CA ARG A 71 -9.95 -5.21 22.52
C ARG A 71 -9.92 -5.49 24.01
N ASP A 72 -9.68 -6.76 24.35
CA ASP A 72 -9.76 -7.26 25.74
C ASP A 72 -11.11 -6.90 26.40
N GLY A 73 -12.21 -6.97 25.59
CA GLY A 73 -13.57 -6.61 26.00
C GLY A 73 -13.85 -5.10 26.13
N SER A 74 -12.88 -4.23 25.86
CA SER A 74 -13.05 -2.77 25.95
C SER A 74 -13.28 -2.11 24.59
N CYS A 75 -14.30 -1.23 24.51
CA CYS A 75 -14.55 -0.38 23.31
C CYS A 75 -13.51 0.74 23.18
N VAL A 76 -12.82 1.09 24.26
CA VAL A 76 -11.74 2.09 24.27
C VAL A 76 -10.46 1.37 24.65
N PHE A 77 -9.48 1.40 23.79
CA PHE A 77 -8.23 0.70 24.01
C PHE A 77 -7.01 1.46 23.51
N THR A 78 -5.85 1.05 23.99
CA THR A 78 -4.59 1.70 23.70
C THR A 78 -3.68 0.77 22.92
N VAL A 79 -3.01 1.30 21.91
CA VAL A 79 -1.93 0.61 21.17
C VAL A 79 -0.60 1.11 21.72
N PRO A 80 0.22 0.24 22.34
CA PRO A 80 1.49 0.64 22.96
C PRO A 80 2.48 1.18 21.92
N ALA A 81 3.44 1.98 22.39
CA ALA A 81 4.49 2.53 21.55
C ALA A 81 5.42 1.44 21.01
N GLY A 82 5.74 1.47 19.73
CA GLY A 82 6.61 0.49 19.06
C GLY A 82 5.96 -0.86 18.79
N GLU A 83 4.68 -1.05 19.15
CA GLU A 83 4.01 -2.35 19.07
C GLU A 83 2.89 -2.38 18.02
N SER A 84 2.38 -3.58 17.80
CA SER A 84 1.17 -3.84 17.04
C SER A 84 0.25 -4.76 17.84
N CYS A 85 -1.07 -4.62 17.64
CA CYS A 85 -2.03 -5.49 18.29
C CYS A 85 -3.24 -5.75 17.40
N TYR A 86 -3.98 -6.82 17.69
CA TYR A 86 -5.27 -7.08 17.09
C TYR A 86 -6.40 -6.64 18.02
N SER A 87 -7.55 -6.32 17.41
CA SER A 87 -8.84 -6.29 18.13
C SER A 87 -9.21 -7.71 18.59
N ASP A 88 -10.19 -7.80 19.46
CA ASP A 88 -10.91 -9.06 19.66
C ASP A 88 -11.52 -9.53 18.32
N ALA A 89 -11.68 -10.84 18.18
CA ALA A 89 -12.35 -11.41 17.04
C ALA A 89 -13.86 -11.12 17.15
N LEU A 90 -14.37 -10.30 16.25
CA LEU A 90 -15.81 -10.07 16.09
C LEU A 90 -16.44 -11.29 15.42
N THR A 91 -17.40 -11.95 16.05
CA THR A 91 -18.23 -12.96 15.39
C THR A 91 -19.19 -12.24 14.45
N LEU A 92 -18.87 -12.30 13.18
CA LEU A 92 -19.60 -11.65 12.09
C LEU A 92 -19.41 -12.52 10.85
N PRO A 93 -20.45 -13.20 10.38
CA PRO A 93 -20.41 -13.88 9.09
C PRO A 93 -20.18 -12.84 7.98
N VAL A 94 -19.09 -13.00 7.24
CA VAL A 94 -18.72 -12.17 6.11
C VAL A 94 -18.87 -12.98 4.85
N THR A 95 -19.54 -12.43 3.86
CA THR A 95 -19.70 -13.05 2.54
C THR A 95 -18.70 -12.43 1.55
N MET A 96 -18.11 -13.24 0.71
CA MET A 96 -17.27 -12.78 -0.39
C MET A 96 -18.02 -11.80 -1.28
N GLY A 97 -17.43 -10.65 -1.56
CA GLY A 97 -18.04 -9.53 -2.29
C GLY A 97 -18.83 -8.55 -1.41
N GLU A 98 -18.98 -8.83 -0.13
CA GLU A 98 -19.67 -7.95 0.82
C GLU A 98 -18.83 -6.70 1.11
N GLU A 99 -19.49 -5.54 1.14
CA GLU A 99 -18.90 -4.30 1.59
C GLU A 99 -19.02 -4.17 3.10
N LEU A 100 -17.88 -3.93 3.75
CA LEU A 100 -17.75 -3.69 5.18
C LEU A 100 -17.34 -2.23 5.37
N GLU A 101 -18.15 -1.44 6.10
CA GLU A 101 -17.78 -0.08 6.48
C GLU A 101 -17.15 -0.10 7.88
N ILE A 102 -15.90 0.33 7.97
CA ILE A 102 -15.15 0.44 9.21
C ILE A 102 -15.19 1.89 9.68
N ARG A 103 -15.66 2.15 10.91
CA ARG A 103 -15.62 3.47 11.54
C ARG A 103 -14.70 3.45 12.74
N LEU A 104 -13.65 4.26 12.67
CA LEU A 104 -12.57 4.28 13.64
C LEU A 104 -12.38 5.70 14.20
N TYR A 105 -12.66 5.87 15.50
CA TYR A 105 -12.46 7.14 16.20
C TYR A 105 -11.11 7.16 16.92
N TYR A 106 -10.29 8.12 16.55
CA TYR A 106 -9.00 8.38 17.18
C TYR A 106 -9.13 9.39 18.32
N ALA A 107 -9.03 8.94 19.57
CA ALA A 107 -9.03 9.82 20.74
C ALA A 107 -7.70 10.59 20.89
N SER A 108 -6.60 10.05 20.37
CA SER A 108 -5.26 10.65 20.41
C SER A 108 -4.56 10.62 19.04
N LYS A 109 -3.41 11.31 18.95
CA LYS A 109 -2.60 11.35 17.73
C LYS A 109 -1.94 10.00 17.45
N VAL A 110 -1.99 9.56 16.21
CA VAL A 110 -1.33 8.35 15.69
C VAL A 110 -0.17 8.74 14.79
N MET A 111 0.95 8.03 14.89
CA MET A 111 2.17 8.34 14.11
C MET A 111 2.40 7.37 12.96
N ASP A 112 1.78 6.21 12.98
CA ASP A 112 1.80 5.24 11.87
C ASP A 112 0.70 5.62 10.89
N SER A 113 1.07 5.93 9.66
CA SER A 113 0.09 6.29 8.62
C SER A 113 0.73 6.24 7.24
N ASN A 114 -0.09 6.22 6.20
CA ASN A 114 0.36 6.34 4.82
C ASN A 114 -0.75 7.00 3.98
N MET A 115 -0.39 7.58 2.85
CA MET A 115 -1.35 8.07 1.87
C MET A 115 -1.78 6.93 0.96
N ILE A 116 -3.09 6.75 0.83
CA ILE A 116 -3.70 5.76 -0.04
C ILE A 116 -4.81 6.42 -0.87
N GLU A 117 -5.08 5.89 -2.04
CA GLU A 117 -6.29 6.23 -2.78
C GLU A 117 -7.39 5.25 -2.40
N GLU A 118 -8.21 5.66 -1.43
CA GLU A 118 -9.28 4.85 -0.90
C GLU A 118 -10.56 5.67 -0.69
N ASN A 119 -11.67 5.00 -0.52
CA ASN A 119 -12.94 5.63 -0.14
C ASN A 119 -12.98 5.94 1.36
N ALA A 120 -11.87 6.44 1.91
CA ALA A 120 -11.81 6.87 3.29
C ALA A 120 -12.28 8.32 3.40
N VAL A 121 -13.08 8.60 4.41
CA VAL A 121 -13.62 9.94 4.71
C VAL A 121 -13.45 10.21 6.19
N SER A 122 -13.07 11.44 6.57
CA SER A 122 -12.92 11.80 7.97
C SER A 122 -13.98 12.82 8.44
N TYR A 123 -14.35 12.68 9.71
CA TYR A 123 -15.34 13.52 10.40
C TYR A 123 -14.78 13.97 11.74
N GLN A 124 -15.00 15.22 12.12
CA GLN A 124 -14.60 15.73 13.43
C GLN A 124 -15.52 15.17 14.52
N GLY A 125 -14.92 14.62 15.59
CA GLY A 125 -15.67 14.00 16.67
C GLY A 125 -15.80 12.48 16.53
N ASN A 126 -16.54 11.88 17.46
CA ASN A 126 -16.84 10.44 17.46
C ASN A 126 -18.19 10.19 16.80
N HIS A 127 -18.15 9.57 15.64
CA HIS A 127 -19.31 9.20 14.82
C HIS A 127 -19.37 7.69 14.58
N THR A 128 -18.73 6.90 15.42
CA THR A 128 -18.67 5.43 15.24
C THR A 128 -20.05 4.76 15.35
N THR A 129 -20.95 5.34 16.13
CA THR A 129 -22.29 4.78 16.39
C THR A 129 -23.43 5.56 15.74
N ASP A 130 -23.13 6.62 15.00
CA ASP A 130 -24.18 7.46 14.42
C ASP A 130 -24.86 6.72 13.25
N SER A 131 -26.19 6.70 13.21
CA SER A 131 -26.93 6.10 12.09
C SER A 131 -26.78 6.90 10.80
N GLU A 132 -26.61 8.22 10.92
CA GLU A 132 -26.36 9.13 9.81
C GLU A 132 -25.07 9.92 10.06
N LEU A 133 -24.20 9.96 9.06
CA LEU A 133 -22.97 10.72 9.14
C LEU A 133 -23.21 12.18 8.71
N PRO A 134 -22.56 13.15 9.37
CA PRO A 134 -22.60 14.54 8.91
C PRO A 134 -21.94 14.68 7.54
N PRO A 135 -22.11 15.81 6.83
CA PRO A 135 -21.36 16.06 5.61
C PRO A 135 -19.85 15.96 5.85
N PRO A 136 -19.10 15.24 5.00
CA PRO A 136 -17.66 15.07 5.17
C PRO A 136 -16.93 16.40 5.07
N ARG A 137 -15.95 16.58 5.91
CA ARG A 137 -15.10 17.78 5.91
C ARG A 137 -13.78 17.44 5.26
N ARG A 138 -13.69 17.63 3.93
CA ARG A 138 -12.40 17.54 3.25
C ARG A 138 -11.53 18.74 3.61
N GLU A 139 -10.26 18.47 3.93
CA GLU A 139 -9.30 19.55 4.11
C GLU A 139 -8.96 20.14 2.72
N LYS A 140 -9.06 21.47 2.57
CA LYS A 140 -8.74 22.18 1.30
C LYS A 140 -7.37 21.80 0.73
N TYR A 141 -6.42 21.51 1.61
CA TYR A 141 -5.07 21.09 1.24
C TYR A 141 -5.08 19.75 0.50
N MET A 142 -5.90 18.79 0.92
CA MET A 142 -5.99 17.47 0.27
C MET A 142 -6.61 17.61 -1.13
N GLU A 143 -7.65 18.45 -1.28
CA GLU A 143 -8.25 18.72 -2.58
C GLU A 143 -7.28 19.41 -3.54
N GLN A 144 -6.52 20.40 -3.04
CA GLN A 144 -5.57 21.17 -3.86
C GLN A 144 -4.43 20.32 -4.43
N TYR A 145 -3.99 19.30 -3.70
CA TYR A 145 -2.85 18.45 -4.09
C TYR A 145 -3.27 17.04 -4.55
N GLY A 146 -4.57 16.78 -4.69
CA GLY A 146 -5.08 15.45 -5.06
C GLY A 146 -4.70 14.37 -4.05
N LEU A 147 -4.53 14.73 -2.78
CA LEU A 147 -4.19 13.81 -1.70
C LEU A 147 -5.45 13.12 -1.18
N TYR A 148 -5.28 11.92 -0.68
CA TYR A 148 -6.35 11.08 -0.18
C TYR A 148 -6.31 10.99 1.34
N GLU A 149 -7.46 10.66 1.95
CA GLU A 149 -7.56 10.48 3.40
C GLU A 149 -6.68 9.28 3.81
N ALA A 150 -6.04 9.41 4.95
CA ALA A 150 -5.26 8.35 5.55
C ALA A 150 -6.09 7.58 6.58
N ILE A 151 -5.75 6.31 6.79
CA ILE A 151 -6.30 5.47 7.85
C ILE A 151 -5.20 5.23 8.88
N PRO A 152 -4.94 6.16 9.80
CA PRO A 152 -3.79 6.09 10.68
C PRO A 152 -3.87 4.87 11.61
N GLY A 153 -2.77 4.16 11.77
CA GLY A 153 -2.60 3.07 12.74
C GLY A 153 -3.34 1.78 12.42
N MET A 154 -4.40 1.76 11.65
CA MET A 154 -5.00 0.52 11.14
C MET A 154 -4.17 0.06 9.94
N ASP A 155 -3.61 -1.14 10.00
CA ASP A 155 -2.72 -1.66 8.95
C ASP A 155 -3.17 -2.99 8.33
N GLN A 156 -4.19 -3.66 8.90
CA GLN A 156 -4.73 -4.89 8.34
C GLN A 156 -6.13 -5.22 8.83
N ILE A 157 -6.95 -5.77 7.95
CA ILE A 157 -8.25 -6.37 8.25
C ILE A 157 -8.20 -7.83 7.82
N GLU A 158 -8.61 -8.72 8.70
CA GLU A 158 -8.60 -10.17 8.45
C GLU A 158 -9.96 -10.80 8.71
N VAL A 159 -10.27 -11.79 7.88
CA VAL A 159 -11.45 -12.67 8.02
C VAL A 159 -11.00 -14.08 8.34
N PHE A 160 -11.65 -14.74 9.28
CA PHE A 160 -11.40 -16.15 9.61
C PHE A 160 -12.12 -17.04 8.62
N THR A 161 -11.36 -17.65 7.72
CA THR A 161 -11.87 -18.47 6.60
C THR A 161 -11.85 -19.98 6.91
N GLY A 162 -11.08 -20.38 7.92
CA GLY A 162 -10.84 -21.80 8.22
C GLY A 162 -9.98 -22.53 7.17
N GLN A 163 -9.54 -21.83 6.13
CA GLN A 163 -8.66 -22.32 5.07
C GLN A 163 -7.54 -21.34 4.79
N PRO A 164 -6.30 -21.78 4.50
CA PRO A 164 -5.22 -20.90 4.14
C PRO A 164 -5.48 -20.26 2.77
N SER A 165 -5.32 -18.94 2.67
CA SER A 165 -5.39 -18.24 1.38
C SER A 165 -4.01 -18.11 0.75
N LYS A 166 -3.99 -17.99 -0.58
CA LYS A 166 -2.82 -17.60 -1.34
C LYS A 166 -2.72 -16.07 -1.36
N ILE A 167 -1.65 -15.52 -0.79
CA ILE A 167 -1.47 -14.07 -0.64
C ILE A 167 -0.42 -13.57 -1.62
N ILE A 168 -0.76 -12.56 -2.40
CA ILE A 168 0.16 -11.80 -3.24
C ILE A 168 0.37 -10.44 -2.58
N VAL A 169 1.61 -9.96 -2.51
CA VAL A 169 1.94 -8.65 -1.96
C VAL A 169 2.50 -7.74 -3.04
N ALA A 170 1.89 -6.57 -3.24
CA ALA A 170 2.43 -5.50 -4.06
C ALA A 170 3.37 -4.64 -3.20
N PHE A 171 4.68 -4.82 -3.36
CA PHE A 171 5.72 -4.13 -2.62
C PHE A 171 6.28 -2.97 -3.44
N GLY A 172 5.94 -1.73 -3.06
CA GLY A 172 6.17 -0.58 -3.90
C GLY A 172 6.28 0.76 -3.16
N ASP A 173 6.25 1.81 -3.96
CA ASP A 173 6.26 3.21 -3.53
C ASP A 173 4.87 3.88 -3.65
N SER A 174 4.82 5.20 -3.91
CA SER A 174 3.57 5.95 -4.07
C SER A 174 2.67 5.43 -5.19
N ILE A 175 3.25 4.93 -6.27
CA ILE A 175 2.50 4.40 -7.42
C ILE A 175 1.70 3.16 -7.00
N THR A 176 2.22 2.40 -6.05
CA THR A 176 1.55 1.25 -5.43
C THR A 176 0.63 1.70 -4.29
N ALA A 177 1.12 2.57 -3.38
CA ALA A 177 0.36 3.03 -2.22
C ALA A 177 -0.98 3.69 -2.60
N LEU A 178 -1.03 4.41 -3.71
CA LEU A 178 -2.25 5.08 -4.21
C LEU A 178 -3.31 4.12 -4.75
N ASN A 179 -3.08 2.82 -4.80
CA ASN A 179 -4.05 1.77 -5.16
C ASN A 179 -4.60 1.81 -6.60
N ARG A 180 -4.17 2.74 -7.47
CA ARG A 180 -4.77 2.93 -8.79
C ARG A 180 -4.65 1.73 -9.73
N TRP A 181 -3.59 0.93 -9.56
CA TRP A 181 -3.42 -0.34 -10.28
C TRP A 181 -3.66 -1.56 -9.39
N VAL A 182 -3.40 -1.45 -8.07
CA VAL A 182 -3.56 -2.57 -7.12
C VAL A 182 -5.02 -2.98 -6.99
N LYS A 183 -5.94 -2.02 -6.76
CA LYS A 183 -7.39 -2.33 -6.65
C LYS A 183 -7.98 -2.94 -7.94
N PRO A 184 -7.75 -2.40 -9.14
CA PRO A 184 -8.21 -3.06 -10.35
C PRO A 184 -7.62 -4.45 -10.55
N LEU A 185 -6.34 -4.68 -10.20
CA LEU A 185 -5.74 -6.02 -10.26
C LEU A 185 -6.36 -6.97 -9.23
N GLN A 186 -6.59 -6.47 -8.01
CA GLN A 186 -7.30 -7.20 -6.96
C GLN A 186 -8.70 -7.63 -7.42
N ARG A 187 -9.43 -6.73 -8.08
CA ARG A 187 -10.74 -7.05 -8.66
C ARG A 187 -10.64 -8.13 -9.73
N ARG A 188 -9.65 -8.06 -10.62
CA ARG A 188 -9.42 -9.08 -11.66
C ARG A 188 -9.09 -10.45 -11.08
N LEU A 189 -8.26 -10.50 -10.02
CA LEU A 189 -7.98 -11.75 -9.30
C LEU A 189 -9.25 -12.33 -8.67
N PHE A 190 -10.05 -11.49 -8.04
CA PHE A 190 -11.32 -11.88 -7.46
C PHE A 190 -12.29 -12.43 -8.52
N ASP A 191 -12.43 -11.76 -9.66
CA ASP A 191 -13.34 -12.18 -10.74
C ASP A 191 -12.88 -13.50 -11.39
N ALA A 192 -11.56 -13.76 -11.42
CA ALA A 192 -11.00 -14.95 -12.06
C ALA A 192 -10.92 -16.18 -11.11
N TYR A 193 -10.61 -15.97 -9.84
CA TYR A 193 -10.28 -17.03 -8.89
C TYR A 193 -11.14 -17.04 -7.62
N GLY A 194 -12.15 -16.16 -7.54
CA GLY A 194 -12.93 -16.00 -6.30
C GLY A 194 -12.01 -15.55 -5.15
N GLY A 195 -12.15 -16.17 -4.00
CA GLY A 195 -11.36 -15.88 -2.80
C GLY A 195 -10.03 -16.63 -2.66
N ASP A 196 -9.61 -17.40 -3.66
CA ASP A 196 -8.39 -18.22 -3.57
C ASP A 196 -7.12 -17.37 -3.47
N TYR A 197 -7.13 -16.20 -4.10
CA TYR A 197 -6.03 -15.24 -4.06
C TYR A 197 -6.47 -13.90 -3.48
N THR A 198 -5.67 -13.37 -2.56
CA THR A 198 -5.82 -12.00 -2.07
C THR A 198 -4.58 -11.18 -2.40
N LEU A 199 -4.76 -9.91 -2.79
CA LEU A 199 -3.67 -8.99 -3.12
C LEU A 199 -3.56 -7.90 -2.03
N MET A 200 -2.39 -7.83 -1.38
CA MET A 200 -2.10 -6.88 -0.30
C MET A 200 -1.23 -5.73 -0.79
N ASN A 201 -1.54 -4.52 -0.36
CA ASN A 201 -0.78 -3.32 -0.72
C ASN A 201 0.28 -3.00 0.34
N ALA A 202 1.55 -3.21 0.01
CA ALA A 202 2.71 -2.83 0.81
C ALA A 202 3.48 -1.64 0.20
N GLY A 203 2.80 -0.76 -0.52
CA GLY A 203 3.34 0.50 -1.03
C GLY A 203 3.46 1.56 0.06
N ILE A 204 4.51 2.38 0.00
CA ILE A 204 4.70 3.58 0.83
C ILE A 204 5.07 4.76 -0.06
N SER A 205 4.30 5.86 0.05
CA SER A 205 4.54 7.06 -0.76
C SER A 205 5.95 7.64 -0.53
N GLY A 206 6.70 7.85 -1.63
CA GLY A 206 8.07 8.38 -1.58
C GLY A 206 9.15 7.37 -1.21
N ASN A 207 8.81 6.11 -0.98
CA ASN A 207 9.74 5.08 -0.53
C ASN A 207 10.81 4.75 -1.56
N CYS A 208 12.03 4.55 -1.09
CA CYS A 208 13.16 4.02 -1.85
C CYS A 208 13.44 2.56 -1.46
N LEU A 209 14.01 1.80 -2.36
CA LEU A 209 14.46 0.44 -2.10
C LEU A 209 15.70 0.41 -1.19
N LEU A 210 16.68 1.28 -1.49
CA LEU A 210 18.03 1.24 -0.91
C LEU A 210 18.33 2.38 0.05
N TYR A 211 17.49 3.42 0.10
CA TYR A 211 17.88 4.68 0.71
C TYR A 211 16.82 5.21 1.68
N ASP A 212 17.26 5.55 2.89
CA ASP A 212 16.44 6.27 3.85
C ASP A 212 16.52 7.76 3.56
N VAL A 213 15.45 8.35 3.00
CA VAL A 213 15.44 9.76 2.62
C VAL A 213 15.55 10.62 3.89
N PRO A 214 16.61 11.47 4.03
CA PRO A 214 16.83 12.18 5.26
C PRO A 214 15.92 13.40 5.44
N GLY A 215 15.81 13.86 6.70
CA GLY A 215 14.99 14.98 7.10
C GLY A 215 13.56 14.59 7.46
N LEU A 216 12.80 15.52 8.03
CA LEU A 216 11.46 15.28 8.53
C LEU A 216 10.49 14.80 7.44
N MET A 217 10.55 15.39 6.27
CA MET A 217 9.74 14.95 5.14
C MET A 217 10.19 13.57 4.65
N GLY A 218 11.49 13.35 4.55
CA GLY A 218 12.04 12.05 4.15
C GLY A 218 11.67 10.92 5.11
N ALA A 219 11.65 11.18 6.40
CA ALA A 219 11.20 10.21 7.40
C ALA A 219 9.76 9.73 7.15
N SER A 220 8.90 10.59 6.59
CA SER A 220 7.52 10.21 6.22
C SER A 220 7.43 9.29 5.00
N TYR A 221 8.55 9.04 4.30
CA TYR A 221 8.63 8.08 3.20
C TYR A 221 8.98 6.65 3.68
N GLY A 222 8.99 6.45 4.98
CA GLY A 222 9.27 5.15 5.61
C GLY A 222 10.74 4.75 5.53
N GLU A 223 11.04 3.60 6.14
CA GLU A 223 12.33 2.95 6.03
C GLU A 223 12.53 2.43 4.61
N LYS A 224 13.79 2.36 4.16
CA LYS A 224 14.14 1.78 2.85
C LYS A 224 13.57 0.37 2.68
N GLY A 225 13.23 0.03 1.46
CA GLY A 225 12.55 -1.22 1.12
C GLY A 225 13.24 -2.47 1.68
N VAL A 226 14.57 -2.57 1.53
CA VAL A 226 15.35 -3.71 2.06
C VAL A 226 15.23 -3.86 3.58
N SER A 227 15.01 -2.79 4.34
CA SER A 227 14.86 -2.84 5.80
C SER A 227 13.44 -3.24 6.24
N ARG A 228 12.41 -2.77 5.51
CA ARG A 228 11.01 -3.06 5.86
C ARG A 228 10.46 -4.34 5.23
N PHE A 229 11.23 -4.99 4.36
CA PHE A 229 10.81 -6.15 3.57
C PHE A 229 10.25 -7.30 4.44
N GLU A 230 10.91 -7.64 5.54
CA GLU A 230 10.43 -8.71 6.43
C GLU A 230 9.10 -8.34 7.09
N ARG A 231 8.99 -7.10 7.59
CA ARG A 231 7.80 -6.61 8.26
C ARG A 231 6.60 -6.50 7.34
N ASP A 232 6.81 -6.02 6.12
CA ASP A 232 5.71 -5.63 5.23
C ASP A 232 5.37 -6.70 4.17
N VAL A 233 6.27 -7.68 3.97
CA VAL A 233 6.11 -8.74 2.96
C VAL A 233 6.15 -10.15 3.57
N LEU A 234 7.24 -10.53 4.24
CA LEU A 234 7.43 -11.92 4.67
C LEU A 234 6.54 -12.34 5.85
N ARG A 235 5.87 -11.42 6.51
CA ARG A 235 4.99 -11.71 7.65
C ARG A 235 3.71 -12.46 7.29
N PHE A 236 3.30 -12.45 6.03
CA PHE A 236 2.03 -13.04 5.62
C PHE A 236 2.12 -14.58 5.54
N SER A 237 1.33 -15.26 6.37
CA SER A 237 1.11 -16.70 6.25
C SER A 237 0.34 -16.99 4.95
N GLY A 238 0.85 -17.87 4.11
CA GLY A 238 0.27 -18.13 2.78
C GLY A 238 0.76 -17.21 1.66
N LEU A 239 1.83 -16.42 1.91
CA LEU A 239 2.50 -15.64 0.87
C LEU A 239 2.93 -16.57 -0.28
N CYS A 240 2.41 -16.32 -1.48
CA CYS A 240 2.72 -17.11 -2.68
C CYS A 240 3.32 -16.28 -3.82
N GLY A 241 3.15 -14.95 -3.79
CA GLY A 241 3.68 -14.07 -4.81
C GLY A 241 4.01 -12.68 -4.30
N VAL A 242 5.03 -12.05 -4.88
CA VAL A 242 5.40 -10.66 -4.60
C VAL A 242 5.61 -9.91 -5.90
N ILE A 243 4.93 -8.77 -6.03
CA ILE A 243 5.15 -7.82 -7.12
C ILE A 243 6.15 -6.77 -6.62
N LEU A 244 7.36 -6.76 -7.17
CA LEU A 244 8.40 -5.77 -6.86
C LEU A 244 8.24 -4.54 -7.76
N ALA A 245 7.83 -3.41 -7.17
CA ALA A 245 7.56 -2.14 -7.85
C ALA A 245 8.26 -0.96 -7.15
N LEU A 246 9.55 -1.11 -6.81
CA LEU A 246 10.38 -0.13 -6.11
C LEU A 246 11.62 0.25 -6.92
N GLY A 247 12.07 1.52 -6.79
CA GLY A 247 13.31 2.00 -7.38
C GLY A 247 13.22 3.38 -8.03
N VAL A 248 12.02 3.82 -8.44
CA VAL A 248 11.86 5.12 -9.13
C VAL A 248 12.30 6.30 -8.25
N ASN A 249 12.15 6.18 -6.93
CA ASN A 249 12.60 7.19 -5.98
C ASN A 249 14.09 7.09 -5.66
N ASP A 250 14.67 5.89 -5.71
CA ASP A 250 16.13 5.69 -5.57
C ASP A 250 16.88 6.47 -6.64
N VAL A 251 16.43 6.37 -7.89
CA VAL A 251 17.00 7.11 -9.01
C VAL A 251 16.99 8.62 -8.78
N ALA A 252 15.94 9.16 -8.15
CA ALA A 252 15.77 10.61 -7.98
C ALA A 252 16.35 11.17 -6.67
N TYR A 253 16.02 10.55 -5.53
CA TYR A 253 16.35 11.14 -4.22
C TYR A 253 17.79 10.90 -3.77
N TYR A 254 18.37 9.79 -4.15
CA TYR A 254 19.73 9.46 -3.74
C TYR A 254 20.72 10.52 -4.23
N SER A 255 20.63 10.91 -5.50
CA SER A 255 21.55 11.87 -6.09
C SER A 255 21.37 13.30 -5.59
N GLN A 256 20.16 13.73 -5.24
CA GLN A 256 19.89 15.08 -4.75
C GLN A 256 20.62 15.41 -3.45
N LYS A 257 20.98 14.42 -2.66
CA LYS A 257 21.60 14.62 -1.34
C LYS A 257 23.03 14.11 -1.23
N THR A 258 23.38 13.07 -1.95
CA THR A 258 24.75 12.49 -1.91
C THR A 258 25.66 13.03 -2.99
N GLY A 259 25.09 13.71 -4.00
CA GLY A 259 25.80 14.14 -5.21
C GLY A 259 26.19 12.97 -6.13
N ALA A 260 25.79 11.73 -5.79
CA ALA A 260 26.06 10.52 -6.56
C ALA A 260 24.75 9.79 -6.87
N VAL A 261 24.63 9.23 -8.07
CA VAL A 261 23.52 8.34 -8.45
C VAL A 261 23.82 6.95 -7.92
N ILE A 262 22.82 6.17 -7.48
CA ILE A 262 23.05 4.76 -7.19
C ILE A 262 23.52 4.04 -8.46
N SER A 263 24.30 2.97 -8.30
CA SER A 263 24.68 2.18 -9.47
C SER A 263 23.64 1.11 -9.78
N LEU A 264 23.61 0.67 -11.05
CA LEU A 264 22.82 -0.49 -11.46
C LEU A 264 23.21 -1.74 -10.66
N GLU A 265 24.49 -1.90 -10.35
CA GLU A 265 25.01 -3.00 -9.53
C GLU A 265 24.44 -2.99 -8.11
N GLN A 266 24.37 -1.82 -7.45
CA GLN A 266 23.78 -1.67 -6.12
C GLN A 266 22.29 -2.04 -6.14
N TYR A 267 21.56 -1.55 -7.15
CA TYR A 267 20.15 -1.87 -7.32
C TYR A 267 19.94 -3.38 -7.57
N GLY A 268 20.65 -3.92 -8.55
CA GLY A 268 20.56 -5.33 -8.95
C GLY A 268 20.91 -6.29 -7.82
N SER A 269 21.99 -5.99 -7.06
CA SER A 269 22.39 -6.81 -5.90
C SER A 269 21.31 -6.88 -4.84
N ALA A 270 20.68 -5.74 -4.50
CA ALA A 270 19.63 -5.72 -3.48
C ALA A 270 18.34 -6.43 -3.95
N VAL A 271 17.98 -6.26 -5.22
CA VAL A 271 16.82 -6.98 -5.80
C VAL A 271 17.11 -8.47 -5.83
N THR A 272 18.31 -8.88 -6.21
CA THR A 272 18.72 -10.30 -6.21
C THR A 272 18.61 -10.92 -4.82
N ASP A 273 19.09 -10.24 -3.76
CA ASP A 273 18.95 -10.74 -2.38
C ASP A 273 17.47 -10.94 -1.98
N ILE A 274 16.61 -9.98 -2.32
CA ILE A 274 15.17 -10.10 -2.08
C ILE A 274 14.58 -11.31 -2.83
N VAL A 275 14.88 -11.45 -4.11
CA VAL A 275 14.38 -12.53 -4.96
C VAL A 275 14.84 -13.89 -4.46
N ASP A 276 16.13 -14.03 -4.13
CA ASP A 276 16.69 -15.26 -3.59
C ASP A 276 15.99 -15.69 -2.30
N ARG A 277 15.68 -14.73 -1.40
CA ARG A 277 14.95 -14.99 -0.16
C ARG A 277 13.53 -15.45 -0.43
N LEU A 278 12.85 -14.84 -1.39
CA LEU A 278 11.49 -15.20 -1.79
C LEU A 278 11.46 -16.59 -2.45
N HIS A 279 12.35 -16.86 -3.38
CA HIS A 279 12.44 -18.18 -4.04
C HIS A 279 12.78 -19.30 -3.06
N LYS A 280 13.68 -19.07 -2.08
CA LYS A 280 13.95 -20.01 -0.99
C LYS A 280 12.72 -20.31 -0.13
N ALA A 281 11.77 -19.36 -0.04
CA ALA A 281 10.49 -19.52 0.63
C ALA A 281 9.38 -20.11 -0.28
N GLY A 282 9.69 -20.44 -1.53
CA GLY A 282 8.72 -20.94 -2.52
C GLY A 282 7.75 -19.87 -3.05
N VAL A 283 8.14 -18.59 -2.94
CA VAL A 283 7.31 -17.44 -3.32
C VAL A 283 7.72 -16.95 -4.69
N ARG A 284 6.76 -16.79 -5.59
CA ARG A 284 6.97 -16.24 -6.93
C ARG A 284 7.30 -14.76 -6.89
N VAL A 285 8.16 -14.31 -7.80
CA VAL A 285 8.56 -12.91 -7.88
C VAL A 285 8.22 -12.33 -9.25
N ILE A 286 7.39 -11.28 -9.21
CA ILE A 286 6.97 -10.54 -10.38
C ILE A 286 7.65 -9.17 -10.36
N ALA A 287 8.44 -8.87 -11.38
CA ALA A 287 9.03 -7.54 -11.52
C ALA A 287 8.09 -6.58 -12.23
N GLN A 288 8.14 -5.32 -11.84
CA GLN A 288 7.53 -4.21 -12.57
C GLN A 288 8.63 -3.21 -12.95
N THR A 289 8.73 -2.84 -14.23
CA THR A 289 9.69 -1.81 -14.65
C THR A 289 9.34 -0.43 -14.07
N LEU A 290 10.33 0.42 -13.92
CA LEU A 290 10.18 1.78 -13.36
C LEU A 290 9.55 2.70 -14.41
N PRO A 291 8.40 3.33 -14.13
CA PRO A 291 7.74 4.20 -15.10
C PRO A 291 8.56 5.47 -15.40
N PRO A 292 8.25 6.18 -16.50
CA PRO A 292 8.88 7.44 -16.82
C PRO A 292 8.70 8.49 -15.73
N ARG A 293 9.71 9.37 -15.54
CA ARG A 293 9.70 10.33 -14.43
C ARG A 293 10.16 11.74 -14.81
N SER A 294 10.70 11.98 -16.00
CA SER A 294 11.35 13.26 -16.34
C SER A 294 10.46 14.49 -16.16
N GLY A 295 9.15 14.34 -16.29
CA GLY A 295 8.19 15.45 -16.11
C GLY A 295 7.83 15.77 -14.66
N PHE A 296 8.06 14.87 -13.70
CA PHE A 296 7.60 15.01 -12.32
C PHE A 296 8.36 16.10 -11.55
N VAL A 297 9.66 16.22 -11.75
CA VAL A 297 10.50 17.18 -11.06
C VAL A 297 11.06 18.19 -12.04
N LYS A 298 10.49 19.39 -12.07
CA LYS A 298 10.91 20.48 -12.97
C LYS A 298 12.37 20.93 -12.77
N LYS A 299 12.99 20.63 -11.61
CA LYS A 299 14.40 20.91 -11.32
C LYS A 299 15.01 19.71 -10.59
N GLY A 300 16.14 19.20 -11.09
CA GLY A 300 16.93 18.20 -10.41
C GLY A 300 16.83 16.77 -10.90
N TYR A 301 16.00 16.45 -11.88
CA TYR A 301 16.08 15.18 -12.59
C TYR A 301 17.01 15.34 -13.79
N THR A 302 18.11 14.61 -13.80
CA THR A 302 19.19 14.77 -14.76
C THR A 302 19.16 13.70 -15.86
N PRO A 303 19.85 13.92 -17.00
CA PRO A 303 20.00 12.88 -18.03
C PRO A 303 20.63 11.59 -17.50
N GLU A 304 21.55 11.69 -16.52
CA GLU A 304 22.20 10.54 -15.90
C GLU A 304 21.21 9.72 -15.06
N MET A 305 20.27 10.37 -14.36
CA MET A 305 19.19 9.69 -13.64
C MET A 305 18.26 8.95 -14.62
N GLU A 306 17.90 9.57 -15.73
CA GLU A 306 17.09 8.90 -16.76
C GLU A 306 17.84 7.73 -17.38
N ALA A 307 19.12 7.89 -17.69
CA ALA A 307 19.96 6.79 -18.19
C ALA A 307 20.00 5.61 -17.21
N LEU A 308 20.12 5.88 -15.91
CA LEU A 308 20.06 4.84 -14.89
C LEU A 308 18.69 4.16 -14.85
N ARG A 309 17.59 4.91 -14.88
CA ARG A 309 16.24 4.33 -14.92
C ARG A 309 16.07 3.40 -16.11
N VAL A 310 16.53 3.83 -17.28
CA VAL A 310 16.51 3.03 -18.51
C VAL A 310 17.35 1.76 -18.34
N SER A 311 18.57 1.87 -17.82
CA SER A 311 19.45 0.71 -17.60
C SER A 311 18.85 -0.27 -16.58
N ILE A 312 18.19 0.21 -15.51
CA ILE A 312 17.45 -0.65 -14.57
C ILE A 312 16.34 -1.40 -15.31
N ASN A 313 15.57 -0.69 -16.15
CA ASN A 313 14.48 -1.31 -16.89
C ASN A 313 14.96 -2.34 -17.93
N GLU A 314 16.08 -2.07 -18.61
CA GLU A 314 16.73 -3.04 -19.50
C GLU A 314 17.17 -4.28 -18.72
N TRP A 315 17.83 -4.07 -17.58
CA TRP A 315 18.24 -5.17 -16.70
C TRP A 315 17.04 -6.00 -16.22
N ILE A 316 15.91 -5.36 -15.84
CA ILE A 316 14.68 -6.08 -15.47
C ILE A 316 14.14 -6.91 -16.65
N ARG A 317 14.11 -6.36 -17.87
CA ARG A 317 13.59 -7.05 -19.08
C ARG A 317 14.44 -8.26 -19.47
N ASP A 318 15.75 -8.12 -19.33
CA ASP A 318 16.70 -9.14 -19.80
C ASP A 318 17.02 -10.19 -18.71
N SER A 319 16.59 -9.96 -17.47
CA SER A 319 16.92 -10.81 -16.33
C SER A 319 16.05 -12.07 -16.29
N ALA A 320 16.70 -13.23 -16.15
CA ALA A 320 16.04 -14.50 -15.83
C ALA A 320 15.74 -14.67 -14.32
N LEU A 321 15.95 -13.61 -13.53
CA LEU A 321 15.79 -13.63 -12.07
C LEU A 321 14.32 -13.73 -11.65
N PHE A 322 13.41 -13.17 -12.44
CA PHE A 322 12.00 -13.03 -12.11
C PHE A 322 11.17 -14.13 -12.78
N ASP A 323 10.13 -14.60 -12.09
CA ASP A 323 9.18 -15.57 -12.65
C ASP A 323 8.29 -14.96 -13.74
N TYR A 324 8.04 -13.65 -13.64
CA TYR A 324 7.26 -12.88 -14.60
C TYR A 324 7.60 -11.38 -14.49
N MET A 325 7.34 -10.62 -15.56
CA MET A 325 7.58 -9.18 -15.59
C MET A 325 6.43 -8.44 -16.27
N VAL A 326 6.09 -7.26 -15.73
CA VAL A 326 5.16 -6.29 -16.35
C VAL A 326 5.92 -5.01 -16.69
N ASP A 327 5.87 -4.61 -17.94
CA ASP A 327 6.59 -3.44 -18.46
C ASP A 327 5.78 -2.15 -18.29
N ALA A 328 5.70 -1.64 -17.04
CA ALA A 328 5.01 -0.39 -16.74
C ALA A 328 5.61 0.83 -17.45
N ASP A 329 6.92 0.81 -17.72
CA ASP A 329 7.58 1.84 -18.52
C ASP A 329 7.02 1.88 -19.94
N ALA A 330 6.97 0.74 -20.63
CA ALA A 330 6.43 0.67 -21.99
C ALA A 330 4.93 1.04 -22.07
N LEU A 331 4.17 0.69 -21.03
CA LEU A 331 2.73 0.97 -20.97
C LEU A 331 2.41 2.46 -20.79
N LEU A 332 3.21 3.16 -19.98
CA LEU A 332 2.88 4.51 -19.52
C LEU A 332 3.65 5.62 -20.26
N ARG A 333 4.73 5.29 -20.97
CA ARG A 333 5.57 6.31 -21.63
C ARG A 333 4.88 7.00 -22.81
N ASP A 334 5.16 8.29 -22.96
CA ASP A 334 4.80 9.03 -24.16
C ASP A 334 5.58 8.48 -25.37
N PRO A 335 4.91 8.05 -26.45
CA PRO A 335 5.58 7.50 -27.63
C PRO A 335 6.48 8.51 -28.36
N LYS A 336 6.27 9.82 -28.17
CA LYS A 336 7.09 10.89 -28.77
C LYS A 336 8.25 11.30 -27.85
N ASN A 337 8.09 11.14 -26.56
CA ASN A 337 9.11 11.46 -25.56
C ASN A 337 9.15 10.37 -24.46
N PRO A 338 9.83 9.25 -24.68
CA PRO A 338 9.77 8.07 -23.79
C PRO A 338 10.22 8.28 -22.35
N SER A 339 10.90 9.38 -22.05
CA SER A 339 11.28 9.75 -20.67
C SER A 339 10.13 10.37 -19.87
N PHE A 340 9.00 10.70 -20.53
CA PHE A 340 7.80 11.26 -19.91
C PHE A 340 6.66 10.25 -19.89
N THR A 341 5.82 10.35 -18.86
CA THR A 341 4.53 9.67 -18.86
C THR A 341 3.57 10.33 -19.84
N ASP A 342 2.85 9.55 -20.63
CA ASP A 342 1.82 10.02 -21.54
C ASP A 342 0.73 10.80 -20.77
N GLU A 343 0.34 11.96 -21.30
CA GLU A 343 -0.64 12.87 -20.71
C GLU A 343 -1.99 12.20 -20.35
N ARG A 344 -2.33 11.12 -21.05
CA ARG A 344 -3.56 10.35 -20.80
C ARG A 344 -3.53 9.54 -19.51
N TYR A 345 -2.33 9.23 -18.99
CA TYR A 345 -2.15 8.19 -17.96
C TYR A 345 -1.65 8.70 -16.61
N HIS A 346 -1.36 9.99 -16.44
CA HIS A 346 -0.96 10.55 -15.15
C HIS A 346 -2.00 11.56 -14.62
N GLN A 347 -1.93 11.84 -13.31
CA GLN A 347 -2.86 12.74 -12.61
C GLN A 347 -2.54 14.25 -12.76
N GLY A 348 -1.74 14.63 -13.76
CA GLY A 348 -1.29 16.02 -13.99
C GLY A 348 0.11 16.31 -13.47
N ASP A 349 0.79 15.35 -12.86
CA ASP A 349 2.11 15.49 -12.26
C ASP A 349 3.24 14.77 -13.04
N HIS A 350 2.92 14.13 -14.15
CA HIS A 350 3.82 13.38 -15.03
C HIS A 350 4.51 12.17 -14.41
N LEU A 351 3.97 11.61 -13.32
CA LEU A 351 4.50 10.41 -12.67
C LEU A 351 3.40 9.46 -12.20
N HIS A 352 2.53 9.97 -11.31
CA HIS A 352 1.54 9.10 -10.68
C HIS A 352 0.40 8.78 -11.64
N PRO A 353 0.11 7.50 -11.89
CA PRO A 353 -0.98 7.12 -12.77
C PRO A 353 -2.32 7.71 -12.30
N ASN A 354 -3.13 8.15 -13.23
CA ASN A 354 -4.55 8.41 -13.00
C ASN A 354 -5.35 7.09 -13.08
N GLN A 355 -6.67 7.15 -13.04
CA GLN A 355 -7.54 5.97 -13.13
C GLN A 355 -7.27 5.16 -14.42
N ALA A 356 -7.11 5.85 -15.57
CA ALA A 356 -6.84 5.19 -16.85
C ALA A 356 -5.47 4.51 -16.88
N GLY A 357 -4.43 5.19 -16.39
CA GLY A 357 -3.08 4.62 -16.29
C GLY A 357 -3.02 3.43 -15.33
N GLY A 358 -3.68 3.53 -14.18
CA GLY A 358 -3.77 2.44 -13.22
C GLY A 358 -4.51 1.22 -13.77
N MET A 359 -5.62 1.43 -14.48
CA MET A 359 -6.36 0.36 -15.14
C MET A 359 -5.51 -0.31 -16.24
N LEU A 360 -4.79 0.48 -17.05
CA LEU A 360 -3.88 -0.03 -18.07
C LEU A 360 -2.80 -0.93 -17.47
N MET A 361 -2.17 -0.49 -16.37
CA MET A 361 -1.19 -1.29 -15.63
C MET A 361 -1.81 -2.59 -15.13
N ALA A 362 -2.96 -2.52 -14.47
CA ALA A 362 -3.64 -3.69 -13.94
C ALA A 362 -4.01 -4.71 -15.03
N GLN A 363 -4.47 -4.24 -16.19
CA GLN A 363 -4.83 -5.10 -17.33
C GLN A 363 -3.63 -5.82 -17.96
N ALA A 364 -2.42 -5.26 -17.83
CA ALA A 364 -1.21 -5.86 -18.36
C ALA A 364 -0.73 -7.10 -17.60
N TYR A 365 -1.23 -7.34 -16.38
CA TYR A 365 -0.94 -8.56 -15.65
C TYR A 365 -1.67 -9.75 -16.27
N ASP A 366 -0.91 -10.71 -16.78
CA ASP A 366 -1.39 -12.05 -17.08
C ASP A 366 -1.60 -12.80 -15.76
N LEU A 367 -2.84 -13.13 -15.45
CA LEU A 367 -3.19 -13.70 -14.14
C LEU A 367 -2.64 -15.10 -13.95
N GLN A 368 -2.53 -15.92 -15.00
CA GLN A 368 -1.94 -17.25 -14.91
C GLN A 368 -0.43 -17.16 -14.60
N LYS A 369 0.28 -16.24 -15.27
CA LYS A 369 1.70 -15.98 -14.95
C LYS A 369 1.89 -15.37 -13.57
N LEU A 370 0.98 -14.50 -13.13
CA LEU A 370 1.02 -13.90 -11.80
C LEU A 370 0.85 -14.96 -10.70
N THR A 371 -0.12 -15.87 -10.86
CA THR A 371 -0.43 -16.90 -9.86
C THR A 371 0.43 -18.17 -10.01
N GLY A 372 0.96 -18.42 -11.19
CA GLY A 372 1.64 -19.68 -11.53
C GLY A 372 0.69 -20.85 -11.77
N GLU A 373 -0.60 -20.58 -11.91
CA GLU A 373 -1.56 -21.59 -12.31
C GLU A 373 -1.51 -21.81 -13.83
N ALA A 374 -1.57 -23.09 -14.25
CA ALA A 374 -1.52 -23.48 -15.65
C ALA A 374 -2.88 -23.28 -16.34
#